data_848f85f9d3a55e5e312151d4b6742e65
#
_entry.id   848f85f9d3a55e5e312151d4b6742e65
#
_cell.length_a   1.000
_cell.length_b   1.000
_cell.length_c   1.000
_cell.angle_alpha   90.00
_cell.angle_beta   90.00
_cell.angle_gamma   90.00
#
_symmetry.space_group_name_H-M   'P 1'
#
loop_
_entity.id
_entity.type
_entity.pdbx_description
1 polymer ?
#
loop_
_entity_poly.entity_id
_entity_poly.type
_entity_poly.pdbx_seq_one_letter_code
_entity_poly.pdbx_strand_id
1 'polypeptide(L)'
;LLSLARLDEGRGIDITQQVKLTSVVNDAADDLHALDPDRGITCGQVVLQAGSDMEHPSRLAFQPGTMPDITLTGDASRLRQVVTNIVGNIHRYTPADSPVEVSMGVLPASISPESLSRMPSNEQSLHHLIEAIEVGQSMQVGMNYAIVRFSDHGPGVPADARSKIFERFYTADPSRARQKGGTGLGMAIAQSVVKAHHGFICASGSDGTGLTLTVVLPVAPVEPRPLAQASDERKVDKRGRRPKKQ
;
A
#
# COMPACT_ATOMS: atom_id res chain seq x y z
N LEU A 1 -8.03 -24.89 5.82
CA LEU A 1 -9.09 -24.75 4.79
C LEU A 1 -10.32 -24.01 5.32
N LEU A 2 -10.86 -24.39 6.49
CA LEU A 2 -12.01 -23.70 7.10
C LEU A 2 -11.71 -22.25 7.47
N SER A 3 -10.46 -21.93 7.84
CA SER A 3 -10.02 -20.56 8.17
C SER A 3 -10.05 -19.64 6.95
N LEU A 4 -9.57 -20.13 5.80
CA LEU A 4 -9.54 -19.34 4.56
C LEU A 4 -10.94 -19.12 3.98
N ALA A 5 -11.81 -20.13 4.02
CA ALA A 5 -13.20 -20.01 3.59
C ALA A 5 -13.97 -18.97 4.44
N ARG A 6 -13.70 -18.91 5.75
CA ARG A 6 -14.27 -17.86 6.63
C ARG A 6 -13.77 -16.47 6.29
N LEU A 7 -12.48 -16.33 5.92
CA LEU A 7 -11.91 -15.07 5.49
C LEU A 7 -12.52 -14.59 4.17
N ASP A 8 -12.73 -15.49 3.21
CA ASP A 8 -13.39 -15.17 1.93
C ASP A 8 -14.83 -14.67 2.13
N GLU A 9 -15.50 -15.14 3.18
CA GLU A 9 -16.82 -14.64 3.59
C GLU A 9 -16.77 -13.39 4.47
N GLY A 10 -15.59 -12.83 4.73
CA GLY A 10 -15.38 -11.69 5.66
C GLY A 10 -15.62 -12.03 7.13
N ARG A 11 -15.76 -13.30 7.45
CA ARG A 11 -15.98 -13.74 8.84
C ARG A 11 -14.69 -13.82 9.63
N GLY A 12 -14.71 -13.32 10.87
CA GLY A 12 -13.55 -13.36 11.76
C GLY A 12 -12.53 -12.26 11.51
N ILE A 13 -12.94 -11.17 10.82
CA ILE A 13 -12.18 -9.94 10.66
C ILE A 13 -12.89 -8.83 11.42
N ASP A 14 -12.17 -8.17 12.32
CA ASP A 14 -12.67 -7.07 13.14
C ASP A 14 -12.13 -5.72 12.60
N ILE A 15 -12.89 -5.09 11.71
CA ILE A 15 -12.53 -3.79 11.11
C ILE A 15 -13.06 -2.65 11.99
N THR A 16 -12.62 -2.60 13.25
CA THR A 16 -13.05 -1.56 14.21
C THR A 16 -11.88 -0.84 14.86
N GLN A 17 -10.67 -1.34 14.68
CA GLN A 17 -9.48 -0.82 15.33
C GLN A 17 -8.87 0.33 14.53
N GLN A 18 -8.32 1.31 15.24
CA GLN A 18 -7.42 2.29 14.63
C GLN A 18 -6.05 1.65 14.47
N VAL A 19 -5.66 1.40 13.23
CA VAL A 19 -4.40 0.74 12.90
C VAL A 19 -3.40 1.75 12.37
N LYS A 20 -2.26 1.85 13.04
CA LYS A 20 -1.11 2.61 12.53
C LYS A 20 -0.40 1.77 11.46
N LEU A 21 -0.80 1.95 10.20
CA LEU A 21 -0.29 1.15 9.09
C LEU A 21 1.23 1.29 8.93
N THR A 22 1.78 2.47 9.18
CA THR A 22 3.21 2.73 9.12
C THR A 22 4.00 1.82 10.08
N SER A 23 3.49 1.61 11.29
CA SER A 23 4.12 0.68 12.24
C SER A 23 4.06 -0.76 11.76
N VAL A 24 2.93 -1.19 11.21
CA VAL A 24 2.76 -2.55 10.65
C VAL A 24 3.77 -2.81 9.53
N VAL A 25 3.96 -1.83 8.64
CA VAL A 25 4.89 -1.97 7.51
C VAL A 25 6.36 -1.89 7.96
N ASN A 26 6.69 -1.01 8.91
CA ASN A 26 8.03 -0.96 9.50
C ASN A 26 8.40 -2.27 10.18
N ASP A 27 7.50 -2.84 10.97
CA ASP A 27 7.71 -4.14 11.62
C ASP A 27 7.98 -5.25 10.59
N ALA A 28 7.28 -5.21 9.45
CA ALA A 28 7.50 -6.17 8.36
C ALA A 28 8.88 -6.02 7.72
N ALA A 29 9.37 -4.79 7.54
CA ALA A 29 10.73 -4.53 7.05
C ALA A 29 11.78 -5.06 8.05
N ASP A 30 11.57 -4.87 9.34
CA ASP A 30 12.44 -5.37 10.40
C ASP A 30 12.43 -6.92 10.43
N ASP A 31 11.27 -7.54 10.28
CA ASP A 31 11.13 -8.99 10.18
C ASP A 31 11.89 -9.55 8.97
N LEU A 32 11.81 -8.89 7.82
CA LEU A 32 12.58 -9.30 6.64
C LEU A 32 14.09 -9.19 6.86
N HIS A 33 14.54 -8.12 7.52
CA HIS A 33 15.95 -7.97 7.88
C HIS A 33 16.41 -9.05 8.86
N ALA A 34 15.56 -9.44 9.78
CA ALA A 34 15.86 -10.54 10.72
C ALA A 34 15.97 -11.90 10.02
N LEU A 35 15.16 -12.14 8.98
CA LEU A 35 15.22 -13.36 8.18
C LEU A 35 16.44 -13.39 7.25
N ASP A 36 16.76 -12.27 6.64
CA ASP A 36 17.82 -12.09 5.64
C ASP A 36 18.73 -10.92 6.05
N PRO A 37 19.69 -11.11 6.99
CA PRO A 37 20.50 -10.01 7.54
C PRO A 37 21.38 -9.27 6.52
N ASP A 38 21.75 -9.93 5.44
CA ASP A 38 22.59 -9.37 4.37
C ASP A 38 21.78 -8.62 3.29
N ARG A 39 20.46 -8.65 3.39
CA ARG A 39 19.56 -8.01 2.44
C ARG A 39 19.52 -6.50 2.65
N GLY A 40 19.80 -5.75 1.61
CA GLY A 40 19.55 -4.30 1.60
C GLY A 40 18.06 -3.99 1.56
N ILE A 41 17.54 -3.34 2.60
CA ILE A 41 16.14 -2.89 2.66
C ILE A 41 16.13 -1.36 2.70
N THR A 42 15.47 -0.75 1.70
CA THR A 42 15.31 0.70 1.62
C THR A 42 13.85 1.06 1.79
N CYS A 43 13.54 1.84 2.83
CA CYS A 43 12.22 2.39 3.04
C CYS A 43 12.04 3.73 2.35
N GLY A 44 10.80 4.10 2.04
CA GLY A 44 10.53 5.39 1.41
C GLY A 44 9.05 5.65 1.16
N GLN A 45 8.81 6.60 0.29
CA GLN A 45 7.47 7.04 -0.09
C GLN A 45 7.13 6.60 -1.51
N VAL A 46 5.86 6.27 -1.71
CA VAL A 46 5.26 6.20 -3.05
C VAL A 46 4.72 7.59 -3.36
N VAL A 47 5.24 8.21 -4.40
CA VAL A 47 4.79 9.52 -4.85
C VAL A 47 4.20 9.43 -6.25
N LEU A 48 3.09 10.15 -6.47
CA LEU A 48 2.52 10.32 -7.79
C LEU A 48 3.30 11.41 -8.53
N GLN A 49 4.03 11.01 -9.56
CA GLN A 49 4.62 11.95 -10.51
C GLN A 49 3.63 12.19 -11.64
N ALA A 50 3.13 13.42 -11.72
CA ALA A 50 2.24 13.81 -12.80
C ALA A 50 2.98 13.74 -14.15
N GLY A 51 2.32 13.15 -15.14
CA GLY A 51 2.81 13.16 -16.51
C GLY A 51 2.61 14.51 -17.18
N SER A 52 3.43 14.81 -18.17
CA SER A 52 3.30 16.03 -19.00
C SER A 52 2.49 15.79 -20.27
N ASP A 53 2.53 14.58 -20.81
CA ASP A 53 1.96 14.20 -22.09
C ASP A 53 1.85 12.67 -22.24
N MET A 54 1.51 12.21 -23.45
CA MET A 54 1.38 10.78 -23.75
C MET A 54 2.72 10.02 -23.74
N GLU A 55 3.83 10.72 -23.99
CA GLU A 55 5.18 10.11 -23.94
C GLU A 55 5.71 10.01 -22.52
N HIS A 56 5.21 10.89 -21.63
CA HIS A 56 5.59 10.95 -20.22
C HIS A 56 4.33 10.83 -19.33
N PRO A 57 3.77 9.63 -19.21
CA PRO A 57 2.56 9.42 -18.43
C PRO A 57 2.78 9.58 -16.92
N SER A 58 1.70 9.87 -16.21
CA SER A 58 1.72 9.85 -14.74
C SER A 58 2.12 8.46 -14.24
N ARG A 59 2.94 8.41 -13.19
CA ARG A 59 3.46 7.18 -12.62
C ARG A 59 3.58 7.24 -11.11
N LEU A 60 3.56 6.07 -10.49
CA LEU A 60 3.98 5.91 -9.09
C LEU A 60 5.51 5.76 -9.06
N ALA A 61 6.17 6.60 -8.30
CA ALA A 61 7.61 6.58 -8.15
C ALA A 61 8.01 6.30 -6.70
N PHE A 62 9.11 5.60 -6.53
CA PHE A 62 9.74 5.39 -5.23
C PHE A 62 10.66 6.56 -4.89
N GLN A 63 10.50 7.10 -3.70
CA GLN A 63 11.39 8.12 -3.14
C GLN A 63 11.93 7.62 -1.80
N PRO A 64 13.25 7.34 -1.71
CA PRO A 64 13.85 6.89 -0.44
C PRO A 64 13.65 7.92 0.68
N GLY A 65 13.46 7.43 1.89
CA GLY A 65 13.31 8.27 3.08
C GLY A 65 12.31 7.70 4.08
N THR A 66 11.79 8.56 4.92
CA THR A 66 10.81 8.19 5.94
C THR A 66 9.46 7.90 5.29
N MET A 67 8.85 6.78 5.64
CA MET A 67 7.48 6.47 5.22
C MET A 67 6.48 7.44 5.88
N PRO A 68 5.41 7.84 5.15
CA PRO A 68 4.38 8.70 5.70
C PRO A 68 3.65 8.05 6.86
N ASP A 69 3.17 8.85 7.80
CA ASP A 69 2.38 8.37 8.94
C ASP A 69 0.92 8.20 8.51
N ILE A 70 0.48 6.94 8.40
CA ILE A 70 -0.85 6.58 7.93
C ILE A 70 -1.56 5.74 8.98
N THR A 71 -2.74 6.19 9.38
CA THR A 71 -3.66 5.45 10.26
C THR A 71 -4.94 5.16 9.50
N LEU A 72 -5.44 3.95 9.62
CA LEU A 72 -6.71 3.53 9.01
C LEU A 72 -7.53 2.68 10.01
N THR A 73 -8.81 2.53 9.72
CA THR A 73 -9.67 1.60 10.46
C THR A 73 -9.55 0.21 9.86
N GLY A 74 -9.21 -0.78 10.67
CA GLY A 74 -8.99 -2.14 10.20
C GLY A 74 -8.82 -3.14 11.33
N ASP A 75 -8.41 -4.33 10.97
CA ASP A 75 -7.99 -5.41 11.88
C ASP A 75 -6.46 -5.48 11.89
N ALA A 76 -5.85 -5.00 12.96
CA ALA A 76 -4.39 -4.91 13.09
C ALA A 76 -3.70 -6.27 12.94
N SER A 77 -4.24 -7.31 13.53
CA SER A 77 -3.69 -8.68 13.45
C SER A 77 -3.73 -9.22 12.02
N ARG A 78 -4.82 -9.00 11.31
CA ARG A 78 -5.00 -9.44 9.93
C ARG A 78 -4.15 -8.65 8.95
N LEU A 79 -4.04 -7.34 9.11
CA LEU A 79 -3.16 -6.52 8.29
C LEU A 79 -1.69 -6.88 8.51
N ARG A 80 -1.30 -7.19 9.75
CA ARG A 80 0.04 -7.74 10.05
C ARG A 80 0.27 -9.07 9.33
N GLN A 81 -0.74 -9.94 9.27
CA GLN A 81 -0.67 -11.20 8.53
C GLN A 81 -0.43 -10.98 7.03
N VAL A 82 -1.05 -9.96 6.43
CA VAL A 82 -0.84 -9.60 5.02
C VAL A 82 0.64 -9.30 4.76
N VAL A 83 1.23 -8.38 5.52
CA VAL A 83 2.64 -7.98 5.30
C VAL A 83 3.62 -9.10 5.67
N THR A 84 3.32 -9.90 6.67
CA THR A 84 4.11 -11.09 7.03
C THR A 84 4.11 -12.12 5.89
N ASN A 85 2.98 -12.33 5.23
CA ASN A 85 2.89 -13.23 4.08
C ASN A 85 3.68 -12.69 2.87
N ILE A 86 3.65 -11.38 2.64
CA ILE A 86 4.47 -10.74 1.60
C ILE A 86 5.96 -10.92 1.88
N VAL A 87 6.40 -10.59 3.09
CA VAL A 87 7.79 -10.76 3.54
C VAL A 87 8.24 -12.21 3.43
N GLY A 88 7.39 -13.15 3.84
CA GLY A 88 7.67 -14.57 3.70
C GLY A 88 7.85 -15.01 2.25
N ASN A 89 7.11 -14.44 1.30
CA ASN A 89 7.29 -14.70 -0.12
C ASN A 89 8.61 -14.13 -0.64
N ILE A 90 8.96 -12.91 -0.28
CA ILE A 90 10.25 -12.31 -0.65
C ILE A 90 11.40 -13.18 -0.16
N HIS A 91 11.37 -13.58 1.10
CA HIS A 91 12.37 -14.47 1.69
C HIS A 91 12.50 -15.81 0.96
N ARG A 92 11.37 -16.43 0.57
CA ARG A 92 11.37 -17.75 -0.08
C ARG A 92 11.80 -17.72 -1.54
N TYR A 93 11.39 -16.70 -2.29
CA TYR A 93 11.48 -16.72 -3.75
C TYR A 93 12.57 -15.81 -4.33
N THR A 94 13.24 -15.02 -3.49
CA THR A 94 14.34 -14.17 -3.92
C THR A 94 15.67 -14.54 -3.25
N PRO A 95 16.82 -14.25 -3.87
CA PRO A 95 18.11 -14.40 -3.21
C PRO A 95 18.18 -13.57 -1.92
N ALA A 96 18.80 -14.13 -0.86
CA ALA A 96 18.84 -13.51 0.46
C ALA A 96 19.63 -12.18 0.53
N ASP A 97 20.44 -11.90 -0.48
CA ASP A 97 21.25 -10.69 -0.64
C ASP A 97 20.66 -9.69 -1.63
N SER A 98 19.56 -10.05 -2.32
CA SER A 98 18.94 -9.14 -3.28
C SER A 98 18.18 -8.00 -2.55
N PRO A 99 18.28 -6.76 -3.05
CA PRO A 99 17.66 -5.62 -2.37
C PRO A 99 16.12 -5.62 -2.45
N VAL A 100 15.49 -4.93 -1.50
CA VAL A 100 14.05 -4.71 -1.45
C VAL A 100 13.76 -3.25 -1.12
N GLU A 101 12.84 -2.63 -1.85
CA GLU A 101 12.26 -1.35 -1.50
C GLU A 101 10.90 -1.56 -0.86
N VAL A 102 10.69 -0.90 0.28
CA VAL A 102 9.41 -0.87 1.00
C VAL A 102 8.91 0.57 1.04
N SER A 103 7.76 0.83 0.47
CA SER A 103 7.27 2.20 0.36
C SER A 103 5.78 2.31 0.65
N MET A 104 5.38 3.49 1.10
CA MET A 104 4.00 3.85 1.39
C MET A 104 3.67 5.22 0.82
N GLY A 105 2.41 5.42 0.47
CA GLY A 105 1.89 6.70 0.02
C GLY A 105 0.38 6.77 0.15
N VAL A 106 -0.18 7.91 -0.20
CA VAL A 106 -1.63 8.14 -0.23
C VAL A 106 -2.04 8.60 -1.62
N LEU A 107 -3.03 7.93 -2.20
CA LEU A 107 -3.75 8.42 -3.37
C LEU A 107 -4.83 9.39 -2.90
N PRO A 108 -4.78 10.66 -3.34
CA PRO A 108 -5.78 11.64 -2.94
C PRO A 108 -7.17 11.31 -3.51
N ALA A 109 -8.20 11.62 -2.74
CA ALA A 109 -9.61 11.43 -3.10
C ALA A 109 -10.07 12.14 -4.38
N SER A 110 -9.27 13.10 -4.87
CA SER A 110 -9.53 13.83 -6.12
C SER A 110 -9.21 13.05 -7.38
N ILE A 111 -8.52 11.92 -7.27
CA ILE A 111 -8.24 11.08 -8.44
C ILE A 111 -9.49 10.25 -8.72
N SER A 112 -10.18 10.58 -9.83
CA SER A 112 -11.33 9.80 -10.27
C SER A 112 -10.90 8.55 -11.04
N PRO A 113 -11.67 7.46 -10.97
CA PRO A 113 -11.44 6.26 -11.79
C PRO A 113 -11.36 6.59 -13.29
N GLU A 114 -12.15 7.56 -13.77
CA GLU A 114 -12.17 8.01 -15.16
C GLU A 114 -10.88 8.72 -15.59
N SER A 115 -10.29 9.52 -14.68
CA SER A 115 -8.99 10.15 -14.94
C SER A 115 -7.87 9.12 -15.05
N LEU A 116 -7.99 8.06 -14.30
CA LEU A 116 -7.04 6.98 -14.24
C LEU A 116 -7.16 6.04 -15.45
N SER A 117 -8.37 5.79 -15.94
CA SER A 117 -8.62 4.95 -17.14
C SER A 117 -8.06 5.54 -18.43
N ARG A 118 -7.75 6.84 -18.45
CA ARG A 118 -7.15 7.55 -19.60
C ARG A 118 -5.63 7.55 -19.60
N MET A 119 -4.99 7.07 -18.54
CA MET A 119 -3.53 7.01 -18.45
C MET A 119 -3.00 5.83 -19.25
N PRO A 120 -1.86 5.99 -19.95
CA PRO A 120 -1.25 4.87 -20.67
C PRO A 120 -0.86 3.76 -19.70
N SER A 121 -1.09 2.53 -20.11
CA SER A 121 -0.71 1.36 -19.33
C SER A 121 0.80 1.14 -19.38
N ASN A 122 1.46 1.26 -18.24
CA ASN A 122 2.81 0.77 -18.03
C ASN A 122 2.95 0.22 -16.60
N GLU A 123 4.00 -0.53 -16.31
CA GLU A 123 4.15 -1.22 -15.03
C GLU A 123 4.22 -0.32 -13.81
N GLN A 124 4.58 0.94 -13.99
CA GLN A 124 4.65 1.94 -12.93
C GLN A 124 3.47 2.92 -12.95
N SER A 125 2.57 2.79 -13.92
CA SER A 125 1.45 3.70 -14.07
C SER A 125 0.31 3.36 -13.12
N LEU A 126 -0.45 4.38 -12.74
CA LEU A 126 -1.72 4.21 -12.03
C LEU A 126 -2.74 3.39 -12.84
N HIS A 127 -2.65 3.44 -14.17
CA HIS A 127 -3.54 2.67 -15.05
C HIS A 127 -3.36 1.17 -14.83
N HIS A 128 -2.11 0.68 -14.75
CA HIS A 128 -1.85 -0.73 -14.44
C HIS A 128 -2.37 -1.15 -13.06
N LEU A 129 -2.22 -0.25 -12.09
CA LEU A 129 -2.80 -0.44 -10.76
C LEU A 129 -4.32 -0.56 -10.83
N ILE A 130 -4.98 0.21 -11.70
CA ILE A 130 -6.43 0.25 -11.85
C ILE A 130 -6.95 -0.90 -12.68
N GLU A 131 -6.27 -1.33 -13.73
CA GLU A 131 -6.63 -2.58 -14.41
C GLU A 131 -6.67 -3.75 -13.42
N ALA A 132 -5.71 -3.80 -12.51
CA ALA A 132 -5.69 -4.79 -11.43
C ALA A 132 -6.85 -4.58 -10.43
N ILE A 133 -7.31 -3.36 -10.24
CA ILE A 133 -8.43 -2.97 -9.38
C ILE A 133 -9.78 -3.22 -10.05
N GLU A 134 -9.96 -2.88 -11.33
CA GLU A 134 -11.22 -3.03 -12.06
C GLU A 134 -11.65 -4.49 -12.22
N VAL A 135 -10.70 -5.41 -12.27
CA VAL A 135 -10.98 -6.84 -12.22
C VAL A 135 -11.55 -7.28 -10.85
N GLY A 136 -11.37 -6.48 -9.82
CA GLY A 136 -11.75 -6.80 -8.47
C GLY A 136 -12.89 -5.97 -7.86
N GLN A 137 -12.80 -4.64 -7.88
CA GLN A 137 -13.80 -3.73 -7.29
C GLN A 137 -13.52 -2.27 -7.69
N SER A 138 -14.56 -1.44 -7.77
CA SER A 138 -14.43 -0.01 -8.07
C SER A 138 -13.90 0.78 -6.86
N MET A 139 -12.93 1.67 -7.09
CA MET A 139 -12.56 2.70 -6.11
C MET A 139 -13.74 3.63 -5.87
N GLN A 140 -13.97 3.96 -4.60
CA GLN A 140 -15.03 4.91 -4.25
C GLN A 140 -14.54 6.34 -4.46
N VAL A 141 -15.33 7.13 -5.19
CA VAL A 141 -15.07 8.55 -5.36
C VAL A 141 -15.14 9.25 -4.00
N GLY A 142 -14.16 10.10 -3.72
CA GLY A 142 -14.09 10.82 -2.44
C GLY A 142 -13.39 10.07 -1.30
N MET A 143 -12.91 8.85 -1.55
CA MET A 143 -12.14 8.06 -0.58
C MET A 143 -10.65 8.20 -0.86
N ASN A 144 -9.86 8.48 0.18
CA ASN A 144 -8.41 8.36 0.11
C ASN A 144 -7.99 6.89 0.24
N TYR A 145 -6.94 6.50 -0.45
CA TYR A 145 -6.37 5.15 -0.38
C TYR A 145 -4.92 5.20 0.02
N ALA A 146 -4.54 4.38 1.00
CA ALA A 146 -3.15 4.11 1.30
C ALA A 146 -2.60 3.11 0.30
N ILE A 147 -1.39 3.34 -0.19
CA ILE A 147 -0.64 2.40 -1.02
C ILE A 147 0.55 1.91 -0.22
N VAL A 148 0.74 0.60 -0.20
CA VAL A 148 1.94 -0.06 0.33
C VAL A 148 2.55 -0.88 -0.77
N ARG A 149 3.85 -0.71 -1.04
CA ARG A 149 4.56 -1.45 -2.08
C ARG A 149 5.79 -2.13 -1.51
N PHE A 150 5.94 -3.40 -1.86
CA PHE A 150 7.13 -4.20 -1.64
C PHE A 150 7.70 -4.57 -3.01
N SER A 151 8.86 -4.05 -3.34
CA SER A 151 9.52 -4.30 -4.63
C SER A 151 10.79 -5.10 -4.39
N ASP A 152 10.83 -6.34 -4.85
CA ASP A 152 12.02 -7.17 -4.82
C ASP A 152 12.76 -7.11 -6.18
N HIS A 153 14.00 -7.57 -6.18
CA HIS A 153 14.85 -7.67 -7.35
C HIS A 153 15.25 -9.12 -7.64
N GLY A 154 14.33 -10.02 -7.38
CA GLY A 154 14.47 -11.45 -7.66
C GLY A 154 14.21 -11.79 -9.13
N PRO A 155 13.92 -13.06 -9.43
CA PRO A 155 13.67 -13.52 -10.80
C PRO A 155 12.37 -12.97 -11.41
N GLY A 156 11.48 -12.40 -10.59
CA GLY A 156 10.16 -11.96 -11.02
C GLY A 156 9.19 -13.11 -11.28
N VAL A 157 8.01 -12.73 -11.77
CA VAL A 157 6.96 -13.67 -12.16
C VAL A 157 6.47 -13.27 -13.55
N PRO A 158 6.34 -14.23 -14.48
CA PRO A 158 5.83 -13.96 -15.84
C PRO A 158 4.46 -13.26 -15.79
N ALA A 159 4.20 -12.38 -16.76
CA ALA A 159 3.01 -11.55 -16.80
C ALA A 159 1.70 -12.34 -16.71
N ASP A 160 1.64 -13.50 -17.39
CA ASP A 160 0.48 -14.42 -17.38
C ASP A 160 0.30 -15.17 -16.05
N ALA A 161 1.32 -15.20 -15.20
CA ALA A 161 1.30 -15.86 -13.90
C ALA A 161 1.09 -14.89 -12.72
N ARG A 162 1.18 -13.58 -12.93
CA ARG A 162 1.11 -12.58 -11.84
C ARG A 162 -0.22 -12.59 -11.09
N SER A 163 -1.34 -12.80 -11.78
CA SER A 163 -2.65 -12.97 -11.13
C SER A 163 -2.77 -14.31 -10.40
N LYS A 164 -2.09 -15.34 -10.87
CA LYS A 164 -2.16 -16.70 -10.33
C LYS A 164 -1.48 -16.84 -8.98
N ILE A 165 -0.56 -15.93 -8.62
CA ILE A 165 0.12 -16.00 -7.31
C ILE A 165 -0.83 -15.85 -6.12
N PHE A 166 -2.04 -15.33 -6.35
CA PHE A 166 -3.10 -15.21 -5.35
C PHE A 166 -4.03 -16.43 -5.32
N GLU A 167 -3.87 -17.37 -6.24
CA GLU A 167 -4.63 -18.62 -6.23
C GLU A 167 -4.13 -19.55 -5.11
N ARG A 168 -5.04 -20.33 -4.56
CA ARG A 168 -4.70 -21.30 -3.51
C ARG A 168 -3.77 -22.37 -4.06
N PHE A 169 -2.74 -22.70 -3.30
CA PHE A 169 -1.74 -23.73 -3.63
C PHE A 169 -0.91 -23.44 -4.88
N TYR A 170 -1.02 -22.25 -5.44
CA TYR A 170 -0.17 -21.87 -6.56
C TYR A 170 1.26 -21.58 -6.08
N THR A 171 2.22 -22.04 -6.84
CA THR A 171 3.63 -21.70 -6.67
C THR A 171 4.31 -21.65 -8.02
N ALA A 172 5.02 -20.56 -8.30
CA ALA A 172 5.77 -20.39 -9.55
C ALA A 172 7.01 -21.31 -9.61
N ASP A 173 7.54 -21.72 -8.46
CA ASP A 173 8.69 -22.63 -8.34
C ASP A 173 8.43 -23.67 -7.24
N PRO A 174 7.88 -24.86 -7.63
CA PRO A 174 7.61 -25.93 -6.67
C PRO A 174 8.85 -26.47 -5.94
N SER A 175 10.03 -26.33 -6.52
CA SER A 175 11.28 -26.81 -5.93
C SER A 175 11.70 -25.92 -4.76
N ARG A 176 11.66 -24.62 -4.93
CA ARG A 176 11.97 -23.66 -3.87
C ARG A 176 10.91 -23.65 -2.76
N ALA A 177 9.63 -23.79 -3.14
CA ALA A 177 8.55 -23.89 -2.15
C ALA A 177 8.74 -25.05 -1.19
N ARG A 178 9.16 -26.21 -1.69
CA ARG A 178 9.43 -27.39 -0.85
C ARG A 178 10.65 -27.23 0.06
N GLN A 179 11.71 -26.59 -0.43
CA GLN A 179 12.94 -26.38 0.35
C GLN A 179 12.75 -25.37 1.49
N LYS A 180 11.93 -24.35 1.31
CA LYS A 180 11.73 -23.25 2.29
C LYS A 180 10.36 -23.26 2.98
N GLY A 181 9.59 -24.36 2.88
CA GLY A 181 8.37 -24.58 3.68
C GLY A 181 7.15 -23.76 3.25
N GLY A 182 7.02 -23.41 1.96
CA GLY A 182 5.87 -22.68 1.45
C GLY A 182 4.60 -23.54 1.36
N THR A 183 3.46 -23.03 1.86
CA THR A 183 2.15 -23.70 1.81
C THR A 183 1.36 -23.41 0.54
N GLY A 184 1.75 -22.38 -0.23
CA GLY A 184 0.97 -21.88 -1.36
C GLY A 184 -0.34 -21.19 -0.98
N LEU A 185 -0.54 -20.86 0.30
CA LEU A 185 -1.75 -20.20 0.82
C LEU A 185 -1.53 -18.74 1.20
N GLY A 186 -0.29 -18.31 1.40
CA GLY A 186 0.03 -17.00 1.97
C GLY A 186 -0.55 -15.84 1.17
N MET A 187 -0.41 -15.83 -0.15
CA MET A 187 -0.94 -14.76 -1.00
C MET A 187 -2.47 -14.83 -1.15
N ALA A 188 -3.07 -15.99 -1.16
CA ALA A 188 -4.52 -16.15 -1.15
C ALA A 188 -5.12 -15.58 0.15
N ILE A 189 -4.49 -15.83 1.29
CA ILE A 189 -4.89 -15.26 2.58
C ILE A 189 -4.72 -13.73 2.56
N ALA A 190 -3.59 -13.22 2.09
CA ALA A 190 -3.35 -11.79 1.98
C ALA A 190 -4.43 -11.10 1.13
N GLN A 191 -4.78 -11.68 -0.01
CA GLN A 191 -5.85 -11.16 -0.88
C GLN A 191 -7.20 -11.16 -0.18
N SER A 192 -7.58 -12.23 0.50
CA SER A 192 -8.86 -12.32 1.22
C SER A 192 -8.95 -11.27 2.35
N VAL A 193 -7.88 -11.08 3.11
CA VAL A 193 -7.82 -10.06 4.16
C VAL A 193 -7.95 -8.65 3.57
N VAL A 194 -7.19 -8.34 2.52
CA VAL A 194 -7.24 -7.03 1.86
C VAL A 194 -8.60 -6.74 1.27
N LYS A 195 -9.23 -7.71 0.62
CA LYS A 195 -10.61 -7.59 0.12
C LYS A 195 -11.62 -7.35 1.23
N ALA A 196 -11.49 -8.02 2.38
CA ALA A 196 -12.36 -7.80 3.53
C ALA A 196 -12.20 -6.40 4.13
N HIS A 197 -11.07 -5.75 3.93
CA HIS A 197 -10.82 -4.35 4.26
C HIS A 197 -11.26 -3.38 3.14
N HIS A 198 -11.98 -3.84 2.13
CA HIS A 198 -12.40 -3.06 0.96
C HIS A 198 -11.23 -2.50 0.14
N GLY A 199 -10.11 -3.19 0.16
CA GLY A 199 -8.89 -2.86 -0.55
C GLY A 199 -8.56 -3.83 -1.67
N PHE A 200 -7.36 -3.67 -2.23
CA PHE A 200 -6.85 -4.45 -3.35
C PHE A 200 -5.41 -4.84 -3.14
N ILE A 201 -5.03 -5.97 -3.67
CA ILE A 201 -3.64 -6.39 -3.78
C ILE A 201 -3.36 -6.82 -5.21
N CYS A 202 -2.27 -6.36 -5.77
CA CYS A 202 -1.85 -6.73 -7.11
C CYS A 202 -0.34 -6.96 -7.19
N ALA A 203 0.06 -7.69 -8.21
CA ALA A 203 1.44 -7.97 -8.55
C ALA A 203 1.80 -7.32 -9.87
N SER A 204 2.93 -6.65 -9.93
CA SER A 204 3.51 -6.05 -11.12
C SER A 204 5.00 -6.32 -11.18
N GLY A 205 5.64 -5.95 -12.27
CA GLY A 205 7.07 -6.14 -12.49
C GLY A 205 7.36 -6.59 -13.91
N SER A 206 8.63 -6.64 -14.28
CA SER A 206 9.06 -7.16 -15.56
C SER A 206 9.75 -8.50 -15.37
N ASP A 207 9.67 -9.36 -16.40
CA ASP A 207 10.34 -10.65 -16.38
C ASP A 207 11.84 -10.48 -16.14
N GLY A 208 12.35 -11.15 -15.12
CA GLY A 208 13.77 -11.11 -14.75
C GLY A 208 14.22 -9.89 -13.96
N THR A 209 13.32 -8.95 -13.63
CA THR A 209 13.68 -7.72 -12.92
C THR A 209 13.09 -7.62 -11.50
N GLY A 210 12.36 -8.65 -11.06
CA GLY A 210 11.72 -8.70 -9.75
C GLY A 210 10.21 -8.58 -9.79
N LEU A 211 9.61 -8.59 -8.62
CA LEU A 211 8.18 -8.50 -8.40
C LEU A 211 7.87 -7.34 -7.46
N THR A 212 6.87 -6.56 -7.82
CA THR A 212 6.28 -5.55 -6.93
C THR A 212 4.90 -5.99 -6.50
N LEU A 213 4.71 -6.15 -5.20
CA LEU A 213 3.40 -6.36 -4.59
C LEU A 213 2.87 -5.03 -4.07
N THR A 214 1.69 -4.64 -4.52
CA THR A 214 1.03 -3.40 -4.15
C THR A 214 -0.26 -3.71 -3.40
N VAL A 215 -0.38 -3.18 -2.20
CA VAL A 215 -1.58 -3.24 -1.36
C VAL A 215 -2.21 -1.86 -1.33
N VAL A 216 -3.50 -1.77 -1.61
CA VAL A 216 -4.27 -0.53 -1.57
C VAL A 216 -5.40 -0.69 -0.56
N LEU A 217 -5.46 0.20 0.42
CA LEU A 217 -6.44 0.14 1.51
C LEU A 217 -7.15 1.49 1.66
N PRO A 218 -8.48 1.53 1.88
CA PRO A 218 -9.18 2.77 2.12
C PRO A 218 -8.71 3.41 3.42
N VAL A 219 -8.50 4.72 3.38
CA VAL A 219 -8.21 5.56 4.53
C VAL A 219 -9.41 6.48 4.73
N ALA A 220 -9.88 6.66 5.95
CA ALA A 220 -10.97 7.59 6.22
C ALA A 220 -10.69 8.95 5.57
N PRO A 221 -11.72 9.60 4.97
CA PRO A 221 -11.54 10.94 4.43
C PRO A 221 -10.92 11.82 5.51
N VAL A 222 -9.88 12.56 5.16
CA VAL A 222 -9.40 13.63 6.04
C VAL A 222 -10.57 14.60 6.11
N GLU A 223 -11.24 14.69 7.27
CA GLU A 223 -12.21 15.75 7.49
C GLU A 223 -11.50 17.06 7.18
N PRO A 224 -12.06 17.93 6.33
CA PRO A 224 -11.48 19.22 6.09
C PRO A 224 -11.32 19.87 7.47
N ARG A 225 -10.07 20.09 7.87
CA ARG A 225 -9.76 20.79 9.12
C ARG A 225 -10.60 22.05 9.07
N PRO A 226 -11.54 22.29 10.01
CA PRO A 226 -12.30 23.53 10.01
C PRO A 226 -11.27 24.63 9.92
N LEU A 227 -11.36 25.48 8.88
CA LEU A 227 -10.55 26.68 8.79
C LEU A 227 -10.73 27.33 10.15
N ALA A 228 -9.71 27.24 10.98
CA ALA A 228 -9.71 27.92 12.29
C ALA A 228 -10.13 29.33 11.95
N GLN A 229 -11.29 29.70 12.48
CA GLN A 229 -11.83 31.03 12.30
C GLN A 229 -10.72 31.99 12.68
N ALA A 230 -10.11 32.59 11.66
CA ALA A 230 -9.23 33.72 11.81
C ALA A 230 -10.13 34.91 12.16
N SER A 231 -10.79 34.78 13.27
CA SER A 231 -11.64 35.79 13.84
C SER A 231 -11.18 36.02 15.28
N ASP A 232 -10.82 37.27 15.49
CA ASP A 232 -10.74 37.93 16.79
C ASP A 232 -9.40 37.96 17.52
N GLU A 233 -8.34 38.27 16.84
CA GLU A 233 -7.22 38.96 17.52
C GLU A 233 -7.00 40.39 17.01
N ARG A 234 -8.08 41.14 16.72
CA ARG A 234 -8.03 42.59 16.56
C ARG A 234 -9.05 43.29 17.42
N LYS A 235 -9.06 42.98 18.69
CA LYS A 235 -9.64 43.82 19.73
C LYS A 235 -8.60 44.09 20.78
N VAL A 236 -7.59 44.82 20.39
CA VAL A 236 -6.68 45.44 21.33
C VAL A 236 -6.92 46.93 21.33
N ASP A 237 -7.49 47.33 22.44
CA ASP A 237 -7.14 48.54 23.15
C ASP A 237 -7.41 49.89 22.48
N LYS A 238 -8.67 50.28 22.49
CA LYS A 238 -9.07 51.70 22.51
C LYS A 238 -9.53 52.10 23.90
N ARG A 239 -8.64 52.06 24.88
CA ARG A 239 -8.85 52.85 26.09
C ARG A 239 -8.10 54.17 25.93
N GLY A 240 -8.86 55.15 25.46
CA GLY A 240 -8.42 56.52 25.37
C GLY A 240 -8.02 57.06 26.72
N ARG A 241 -6.79 57.52 26.86
CA ARG A 241 -6.40 58.48 27.90
C ARG A 241 -6.84 59.85 27.45
N ARG A 242 -7.81 60.42 28.20
CA ARG A 242 -8.12 61.85 28.13
C ARG A 242 -6.90 62.65 28.66
N PRO A 243 -6.53 63.75 28.06
CA PRO A 243 -5.53 64.67 28.63
C PRO A 243 -6.22 65.52 29.70
N LYS A 244 -5.65 65.59 30.88
CA LYS A 244 -5.98 66.61 31.88
C LYS A 244 -5.43 67.94 31.44
N LYS A 245 -6.34 68.94 31.38
CA LYS A 245 -5.96 70.36 31.30
C LYS A 245 -5.31 70.76 32.62
N GLN A 246 -4.20 71.39 32.53
CA GLN A 246 -3.89 72.73 33.08
C GLN A 246 -2.74 73.28 32.28
#